data_fbaf5b687ad1db49b011a81d4cf0c463
#
_entry.id   fbaf5b687ad1db49b011a81d4cf0c463
#
_cell.length_a   1.000
_cell.length_b   1.000
_cell.length_c   1.000
_cell.angle_alpha   90.00
_cell.angle_beta   90.00
_cell.angle_gamma   90.00
#
_symmetry.space_group_name_H-M   'P 1'
#
loop_
_entity.id
_entity.type
_entity.pdbx_description
1 polymer ?
#
loop_
_entity_poly.entity_id
_entity_poly.type
_entity_poly.pdbx_seq_one_letter_code
_entity_poly.pdbx_strand_id
1 'polypeptide(L)'
;MTHLERLRIRPDFLAAAKGEKKPMPGLVLQARDNANHNHIRYGLTASKKVGNAVARNRVRRRLRVAAEQILPNAGRRGFDYVLIGRQATLVRSFRDLLKDLETALKRIHDAPQGNISSNSD
;
A
#
# COMPACT_ATOMS: atom_id res chain seq x y z
N MET A 1 19.98 5.19 3.99
CA MET A 1 19.14 3.98 4.01
C MET A 1 17.71 4.37 4.38
N THR A 2 16.74 3.84 3.65
CA THR A 2 15.34 4.15 3.93
C THR A 2 14.83 3.31 5.10
N HIS A 3 14.22 3.95 6.07
CA HIS A 3 13.70 3.27 7.25
C HIS A 3 12.20 3.00 7.06
N LEU A 4 11.82 1.74 7.21
CA LEU A 4 10.42 1.31 7.16
C LEU A 4 9.89 1.12 8.58
N GLU A 5 8.69 1.60 8.83
CA GLU A 5 7.99 1.37 10.09
C GLU A 5 6.63 0.75 9.82
N ARG A 6 6.12 0.02 10.81
CA ARG A 6 4.79 -0.58 10.72
C ARG A 6 3.75 0.32 11.37
N LEU A 7 2.62 0.48 10.70
CA LEU A 7 1.43 1.05 11.34
C LEU A 7 0.88 0.01 12.31
N ARG A 8 0.54 0.42 13.51
CA ARG A 8 0.10 -0.50 14.56
C ARG A 8 -1.23 -0.14 15.18
N ILE A 9 -1.64 1.12 15.10
CA ILE A 9 -2.83 1.58 15.80
C ILE A 9 -3.93 1.93 14.83
N ARG A 10 -5.17 1.69 15.28
CA ARG A 10 -6.35 1.90 14.45
C ARG A 10 -6.48 3.31 13.86
N PRO A 11 -6.22 4.39 14.64
CA PRO A 11 -6.33 5.74 14.06
C PRO A 11 -5.46 5.95 12.82
N ASP A 12 -4.27 5.35 12.78
CA ASP A 12 -3.38 5.48 11.61
C ASP A 12 -3.99 4.82 10.38
N PHE A 13 -4.60 3.65 10.55
CA PHE A 13 -5.28 2.97 9.46
C PHE A 13 -6.48 3.75 8.96
N LEU A 14 -7.27 4.32 9.88
CA LEU A 14 -8.43 5.13 9.51
C LEU A 14 -8.02 6.40 8.77
N ALA A 15 -6.93 7.01 9.19
CA ALA A 15 -6.42 8.20 8.52
C ALA A 15 -5.94 7.88 7.11
N ALA A 16 -5.23 6.77 6.93
CA ALA A 16 -4.76 6.35 5.61
C ALA A 16 -5.93 6.04 4.67
N ALA A 17 -7.03 5.53 5.20
CA ALA A 17 -8.22 5.23 4.40
C ALA A 17 -8.85 6.48 3.80
N LYS A 18 -8.57 7.66 4.34
CA LYS A 18 -9.07 8.93 3.81
C LYS A 18 -8.16 9.53 2.74
N GLY A 19 -6.99 8.93 2.52
CA GLY A 19 -6.06 9.41 1.50
C GLY A 19 -6.36 8.86 0.13
N GLU A 20 -5.33 8.81 -0.70
CA GLU A 20 -5.43 8.24 -2.04
C GLU A 20 -5.66 6.74 -1.98
N LYS A 21 -6.37 6.23 -2.99
CA LYS A 21 -6.69 4.81 -3.06
C LYS A 21 -6.51 4.32 -4.49
N LYS A 22 -5.77 3.25 -4.66
CA LYS A 22 -5.54 2.64 -5.98
C LYS A 22 -5.83 1.15 -5.92
N PRO A 23 -6.99 0.70 -6.41
CA PRO A 23 -7.27 -0.73 -6.54
C PRO A 23 -6.43 -1.33 -7.66
N MET A 24 -5.82 -2.48 -7.38
CA MET A 24 -5.06 -3.25 -8.35
C MET A 24 -5.57 -4.69 -8.35
N PRO A 25 -5.23 -5.49 -9.36
CA PRO A 25 -5.71 -6.88 -9.39
C PRO A 25 -5.34 -7.67 -8.14
N GLY A 26 -4.15 -7.50 -7.59
CA GLY A 26 -3.67 -8.29 -6.46
C GLY A 26 -3.82 -7.65 -5.09
N LEU A 27 -4.11 -6.35 -5.03
CA LEU A 27 -4.26 -5.63 -3.76
C LEU A 27 -4.90 -4.28 -3.98
N VAL A 28 -5.30 -3.64 -2.89
CA VAL A 28 -5.68 -2.22 -2.93
C VAL A 28 -4.65 -1.46 -2.10
N LEU A 29 -4.11 -0.38 -2.66
CA LEU A 29 -3.16 0.47 -1.94
C LEU A 29 -3.85 1.76 -1.51
N GLN A 30 -3.72 2.10 -0.23
CA GLN A 30 -4.10 3.41 0.29
C GLN A 30 -2.82 4.15 0.65
N ALA A 31 -2.79 5.46 0.44
CA ALA A 31 -1.62 6.26 0.75
C ALA A 31 -2.06 7.61 1.29
N ARG A 32 -1.36 8.08 2.32
CA ARG A 32 -1.62 9.37 2.94
C ARG A 32 -0.30 10.08 3.19
N ASP A 33 -0.23 11.34 2.77
CA ASP A 33 0.89 12.21 3.12
C ASP A 33 0.73 12.60 4.60
N ASN A 34 1.71 12.22 5.41
CA ASN A 34 1.66 12.48 6.84
C ASN A 34 2.91 13.26 7.25
N ALA A 35 2.76 14.57 7.41
CA ALA A 35 3.86 15.45 7.72
C ALA A 35 4.45 15.26 9.12
N ASN A 36 3.85 14.40 9.95
CA ASN A 36 4.27 14.22 11.34
C ASN A 36 5.48 13.32 11.52
N HIS A 37 5.99 12.71 10.43
CA HIS A 37 7.17 11.85 10.50
C HIS A 37 7.93 11.91 9.18
N ASN A 38 9.14 11.36 9.20
CA ASN A 38 10.02 11.34 8.03
C ASN A 38 10.44 9.92 7.65
N HIS A 39 9.58 8.95 7.96
CA HIS A 39 9.79 7.55 7.62
C HIS A 39 8.80 7.12 6.54
N ILE A 40 9.00 5.92 6.02
CA ILE A 40 7.97 5.26 5.22
C ILE A 40 7.28 4.29 6.17
N ARG A 41 5.98 4.48 6.39
CA ARG A 41 5.23 3.62 7.27
C ARG A 41 4.21 2.82 6.47
N TYR A 42 3.99 1.57 6.86
CA TYR A 42 3.01 0.75 6.15
C TYR A 42 2.23 -0.15 7.09
N GLY A 43 1.00 -0.43 6.71
CA GLY A 43 0.13 -1.35 7.40
C GLY A 43 -0.42 -2.39 6.43
N LEU A 44 -0.84 -3.51 6.98
CA LEU A 44 -1.36 -4.62 6.21
C LEU A 44 -2.74 -4.98 6.75
N THR A 45 -3.70 -5.18 5.85
CA THR A 45 -5.03 -5.64 6.26
C THR A 45 -5.51 -6.77 5.37
N ALA A 46 -6.30 -7.65 5.96
CA ALA A 46 -6.99 -8.70 5.22
C ALA A 46 -8.32 -8.95 5.92
N SER A 47 -9.41 -8.64 5.23
CA SER A 47 -10.74 -8.78 5.81
C SER A 47 -11.20 -10.24 5.79
N LYS A 48 -12.32 -10.50 6.46
CA LYS A 48 -12.93 -11.83 6.47
C LYS A 48 -13.34 -12.28 5.06
N LYS A 49 -13.53 -11.35 4.13
CA LYS A 49 -13.86 -11.69 2.74
C LYS A 49 -12.74 -12.46 2.04
N VAL A 50 -11.51 -12.33 2.52
CA VAL A 50 -10.37 -13.07 1.96
C VAL A 50 -10.48 -14.56 2.26
N GLY A 51 -11.01 -14.90 3.44
CA GLY A 51 -11.14 -16.27 3.87
C GLY A 51 -10.93 -16.42 5.38
N ASN A 52 -10.56 -17.62 5.79
CA ASN A 52 -10.34 -17.91 7.22
C ASN A 52 -9.03 -17.31 7.72
N ALA A 53 -8.71 -17.54 8.99
CA ALA A 53 -7.52 -16.97 9.62
C ALA A 53 -6.23 -17.39 8.92
N VAL A 54 -6.15 -18.64 8.46
CA VAL A 54 -4.96 -19.13 7.75
C VAL A 54 -4.78 -18.37 6.44
N ALA A 55 -5.85 -18.20 5.67
CA ALA A 55 -5.81 -17.46 4.42
C ALA A 55 -5.44 -16.00 4.65
N ARG A 56 -6.03 -15.37 5.66
CA ARG A 56 -5.70 -13.97 5.98
C ARG A 56 -4.25 -13.79 6.39
N ASN A 57 -3.72 -14.71 7.17
CA ASN A 57 -2.31 -14.66 7.57
C ASN A 57 -1.39 -14.82 6.36
N ARG A 58 -1.74 -15.70 5.43
CA ARG A 58 -0.96 -15.89 4.20
C ARG A 58 -0.97 -14.61 3.35
N VAL A 59 -2.13 -13.98 3.22
CA VAL A 59 -2.25 -12.71 2.49
C VAL A 59 -1.35 -11.65 3.12
N ARG A 60 -1.44 -11.48 4.45
CA ARG A 60 -0.61 -10.49 5.13
C ARG A 60 0.88 -10.75 4.93
N ARG A 61 1.29 -12.02 4.98
CA ARG A 61 2.70 -12.39 4.78
C ARG A 61 3.17 -12.02 3.38
N ARG A 62 2.37 -12.33 2.36
CA ARG A 62 2.72 -12.00 0.99
C ARG A 62 2.81 -10.50 0.79
N LEU A 63 1.84 -9.74 1.33
CA LEU A 63 1.85 -8.29 1.24
C LEU A 63 3.03 -7.68 1.99
N ARG A 64 3.39 -8.24 3.14
CA ARG A 64 4.53 -7.75 3.91
C ARG A 64 5.83 -7.90 3.12
N VAL A 65 6.05 -9.07 2.52
CA VAL A 65 7.26 -9.28 1.73
C VAL A 65 7.30 -8.32 0.54
N ALA A 66 6.17 -8.13 -0.13
CA ALA A 66 6.08 -7.18 -1.24
C ALA A 66 6.41 -5.77 -0.77
N ALA A 67 5.83 -5.34 0.35
CA ALA A 67 6.08 -4.00 0.89
C ALA A 67 7.56 -3.81 1.23
N GLU A 68 8.17 -4.79 1.86
CA GLU A 68 9.57 -4.70 2.26
C GLU A 68 10.52 -4.67 1.07
N GLN A 69 10.14 -5.26 -0.06
CA GLN A 69 10.94 -5.21 -1.26
C GLN A 69 10.77 -3.93 -2.05
N ILE A 70 9.56 -3.39 -2.09
CA ILE A 70 9.22 -2.30 -3.01
C ILE A 70 9.28 -0.93 -2.35
N LEU A 71 8.76 -0.79 -1.11
CA LEU A 71 8.64 0.52 -0.48
C LEU A 71 9.97 1.22 -0.23
N PRO A 72 11.08 0.54 0.11
CA PRO A 72 12.33 1.27 0.34
C PRO A 72 12.78 2.11 -0.85
N ASN A 73 12.47 1.68 -2.08
CA ASN A 73 12.89 2.40 -3.29
C ASN A 73 11.76 3.19 -3.94
N ALA A 74 10.53 2.73 -3.80
CA ALA A 74 9.40 3.32 -4.52
C ALA A 74 8.48 4.15 -3.63
N GLY A 75 8.56 3.97 -2.30
CA GLY A 75 7.77 4.76 -1.37
C GLY A 75 8.40 6.12 -1.11
N ARG A 76 7.62 7.02 -0.53
CA ARG A 76 8.11 8.35 -0.17
C ARG A 76 8.11 8.53 1.34
N ARG A 77 9.15 9.17 1.84
CA ARG A 77 9.22 9.53 3.26
C ARG A 77 8.06 10.45 3.62
N GLY A 78 7.57 10.28 4.82
CA GLY A 78 6.44 11.06 5.30
C GLY A 78 5.09 10.49 4.88
N PHE A 79 5.08 9.36 4.15
CA PHE A 79 3.84 8.73 3.74
C PHE A 79 3.51 7.52 4.59
N ASP A 80 2.20 7.34 4.80
CA ASP A 80 1.64 6.12 5.38
C ASP A 80 0.94 5.36 4.27
N TYR A 81 1.25 4.08 4.14
CA TYR A 81 0.65 3.22 3.14
C TYR A 81 -0.11 2.09 3.83
N VAL A 82 -1.27 1.73 3.29
CA VAL A 82 -1.96 0.53 3.75
C VAL A 82 -2.19 -0.38 2.55
N LEU A 83 -1.69 -1.59 2.66
CA LEU A 83 -1.87 -2.63 1.64
C LEU A 83 -3.03 -3.50 2.09
N ILE A 84 -4.10 -3.48 1.30
CA ILE A 84 -5.33 -4.22 1.60
C ILE A 84 -5.35 -5.48 0.75
N GLY A 85 -5.41 -6.63 1.42
CA GLY A 85 -5.45 -7.91 0.74
C GLY A 85 -6.81 -8.21 0.13
N ARG A 86 -6.79 -8.91 -0.99
CA ARG A 86 -7.95 -9.39 -1.71
C ARG A 86 -7.85 -10.91 -1.83
N GLN A 87 -8.93 -11.57 -2.22
CA GLN A 87 -8.84 -13.00 -2.51
C GLN A 87 -7.77 -13.28 -3.57
N ALA A 88 -7.67 -12.40 -4.56
CA ALA A 88 -6.67 -12.53 -5.62
C ALA A 88 -5.23 -12.51 -5.07
N THR A 89 -5.00 -11.88 -3.91
CA THR A 89 -3.66 -11.84 -3.31
C THR A 89 -3.13 -13.25 -3.05
N LEU A 90 -4.00 -14.21 -2.76
CA LEU A 90 -3.61 -15.59 -2.46
C LEU A 90 -3.06 -16.31 -3.68
N VAL A 91 -3.61 -16.05 -4.85
CA VAL A 91 -3.32 -16.83 -6.06
C VAL A 91 -2.50 -16.08 -7.09
N ARG A 92 -2.40 -14.77 -6.94
CA ARG A 92 -1.62 -13.97 -7.88
C ARG A 92 -0.15 -14.32 -7.77
N SER A 93 0.56 -14.44 -8.91
CA SER A 93 1.99 -14.72 -8.85
C SER A 93 2.68 -13.61 -8.04
N PHE A 94 3.76 -13.95 -7.34
CA PHE A 94 4.45 -12.95 -6.53
C PHE A 94 5.04 -11.84 -7.41
N ARG A 95 5.54 -12.20 -8.59
CA ARG A 95 6.04 -11.21 -9.55
C ARG A 95 4.95 -10.20 -9.91
N ASP A 96 3.73 -10.68 -10.19
CA ASP A 96 2.64 -9.79 -10.56
C ASP A 96 2.16 -8.96 -9.37
N LEU A 97 2.21 -9.53 -8.18
CA LEU A 97 1.87 -8.79 -6.96
C LEU A 97 2.85 -7.63 -6.74
N LEU A 98 4.14 -7.87 -6.96
CA LEU A 98 5.15 -6.81 -6.87
C LEU A 98 4.88 -5.72 -7.91
N LYS A 99 4.54 -6.11 -9.13
CA LYS A 99 4.20 -5.14 -10.18
C LYS A 99 2.97 -4.35 -9.85
N ASP A 100 1.97 -4.98 -9.25
CA ASP A 100 0.75 -4.29 -8.83
C ASP A 100 1.10 -3.20 -7.82
N LEU A 101 1.94 -3.51 -6.84
CA LEU A 101 2.33 -2.53 -5.84
C LEU A 101 3.15 -1.39 -6.46
N GLU A 102 4.12 -1.72 -7.32
CA GLU A 102 4.90 -0.70 -7.99
C GLU A 102 4.03 0.22 -8.84
N THR A 103 3.10 -0.35 -9.59
CA THR A 103 2.20 0.41 -10.44
C THR A 103 1.31 1.33 -9.61
N ALA A 104 0.77 0.82 -8.51
CA ALA A 104 -0.08 1.62 -7.63
C ALA A 104 0.68 2.80 -7.05
N LEU A 105 1.91 2.57 -6.58
CA LEU A 105 2.76 3.62 -6.03
C LEU A 105 3.09 4.67 -7.10
N LYS A 106 3.42 4.23 -8.30
CA LYS A 106 3.71 5.14 -9.39
C LYS A 106 2.51 6.01 -9.71
N ARG A 107 1.33 5.42 -9.80
CA ARG A 107 0.11 6.17 -10.10
C ARG A 107 -0.23 7.19 -9.02
N ILE A 108 0.01 6.84 -7.76
CA ILE A 108 -0.24 7.76 -6.65
C ILE A 108 0.76 8.93 -6.70
N HIS A 109 2.04 8.63 -6.86
CA HIS A 109 3.08 9.66 -6.72
C HIS A 109 3.33 10.46 -8.00
N ASP A 110 3.02 9.89 -9.15
CA ASP A 110 3.17 10.59 -10.42
C ASP A 110 1.92 11.38 -10.80
N ALA A 111 0.81 11.18 -10.10
CA ALA A 111 -0.40 11.91 -10.39
C ALA A 111 -0.22 13.39 -10.07
N PRO A 112 -0.76 14.29 -10.93
CA PRO A 112 -0.69 15.72 -10.62
C PRO A 112 -1.37 16.01 -9.29
N GLN A 113 -0.73 16.84 -8.52
CA GLN A 113 -1.33 17.27 -7.27
C GLN A 113 -2.39 18.31 -7.54
N GLY A 114 -3.56 18.01 -7.33
CA GLY A 114 -4.67 18.92 -7.62
C GLY A 114 -5.04 18.92 -9.09
N ASN A 115 -3.89 19.06 -9.69
CA ASN A 115 -4.05 19.24 -10.61
C ASN A 115 -4.01 19.29 -11.67
N ILE A 116 -3.64 19.55 -11.81
CA ILE A 116 -3.48 19.60 -12.49
C ILE A 116 -3.35 19.38 -13.51
N SER A 117 -3.12 19.46 -13.53
CA SER A 117 -3.00 19.34 -14.22
C SER A 117 -2.91 18.98 -15.19
N SER A 118 -2.93 19.05 -15.12
CA SER A 118 -2.92 18.77 -15.75
C SER A 118 -2.84 18.57 -16.78
N ASN A 119 -2.78 18.81 -16.69
CA ASN A 119 -2.79 18.72 -17.41
C ASN A 119 -2.57 18.51 -18.37
N SER A 120 -2.41 18.69 -18.35
CA SER A 120 -2.27 18.57 -18.90
C SER A 120 -2.16 18.30 -19.78
N ASP A 121 -2.14 18.54 -20.01
CA ASP A 121 -2.13 18.32 -20.43
C ASP A 121 -2.14 18.13 -20.84
#